data_2f668a280227680fba9d10e3e279624c
#
_entry.id   2f668a280227680fba9d10e3e279624c
#
_cell.length_a   1.000
_cell.length_b   1.000
_cell.length_c   1.000
_cell.angle_alpha   90.00
_cell.angle_beta   90.00
_cell.angle_gamma   90.00
#
_symmetry.space_group_name_H-M   'P 1'
#
loop_
_entity.id
_entity.type
_entity.pdbx_description
1 polymer ?
#
loop_
_entity_poly.entity_id
_entity_poly.type
_entity_poly.pdbx_seq_one_letter_code
_entity_poly.pdbx_strand_id
1 'polypeptide(L)'
;MIGLVPSRQIGVRTIDVLLGNKTFIYETERHNGIAELLEILGSIINGFALPLKEEHKVFLIKVLLPLHKVKTLSVYHPQLAYCIVQFLEKDPSLTQPVIMGLLKYWPKTHSPKEVMFLNELEEILDVMEPVEFQKVMVPLFKQLAKCVSSPHFQVAERALYYWNNEYIMSLLTENAAVILPIMFPALYKNTKTHWNKTIHGLIYNALKLFMEMNHKLFDECSQKYKLEKQKEKDKLRDRDSAWTKIESKARQNPNYKAFAANQPELYRPIDNDDDDGGAANITAKEIEQEAKEASRTMQKNKPMIRRKSELPHDYSTLNALERHKRPNEFLSSANEANSNVQ
;
A
#
# COMPACT_ATOMS: atom_id res chain seq x y z
N MET A 1 16.04 -47.10 18.33
CA MET A 1 16.06 -45.70 18.01
C MET A 1 14.71 -45.34 17.41
N ILE A 2 13.77 -44.90 18.23
CA ILE A 2 12.47 -44.40 17.77
C ILE A 2 12.76 -43.01 17.25
N GLY A 3 12.75 -42.83 15.92
CA GLY A 3 12.96 -41.54 15.29
C GLY A 3 11.90 -40.59 15.75
N LEU A 4 12.31 -39.53 16.44
CA LEU A 4 11.51 -38.33 16.67
C LEU A 4 11.12 -37.80 15.29
N VAL A 5 9.99 -38.28 14.75
CA VAL A 5 9.31 -37.59 13.65
C VAL A 5 9.06 -36.18 14.16
N PRO A 6 9.53 -35.15 13.47
CA PRO A 6 9.53 -33.82 14.06
C PRO A 6 8.09 -33.42 14.32
N SER A 7 7.77 -33.23 15.59
CA SER A 7 6.48 -32.73 16.09
C SER A 7 6.02 -31.46 15.32
N ARG A 8 6.97 -30.71 14.76
CA ARG A 8 6.76 -29.56 13.88
C ARG A 8 6.04 -29.89 12.56
N GLN A 9 6.33 -31.03 11.90
CA GLN A 9 5.62 -31.44 10.66
C GLN A 9 4.17 -31.81 10.94
N ILE A 10 3.91 -32.45 12.06
CA ILE A 10 2.55 -32.79 12.49
C ILE A 10 1.77 -31.49 12.79
N GLY A 11 2.39 -30.54 13.50
CA GLY A 11 1.79 -29.24 13.78
C GLY A 11 1.40 -28.47 12.53
N VAL A 12 2.29 -28.37 11.54
CA VAL A 12 2.01 -27.66 10.27
C VAL A 12 0.86 -28.35 9.51
N ARG A 13 0.86 -29.66 9.41
CA ARG A 13 -0.23 -30.40 8.73
C ARG A 13 -1.58 -30.23 9.42
N THR A 14 -1.59 -30.22 10.75
CA THR A 14 -2.82 -29.98 11.52
C THR A 14 -3.34 -28.57 11.29
N ILE A 15 -2.45 -27.56 11.33
CA ILE A 15 -2.81 -26.16 11.05
C ILE A 15 -3.23 -26.00 9.58
N ASP A 16 -2.57 -26.66 8.63
CA ASP A 16 -2.96 -26.64 7.21
C ASP A 16 -4.38 -27.16 7.01
N VAL A 17 -4.75 -28.27 7.66
CA VAL A 17 -6.12 -28.81 7.60
C VAL A 17 -7.13 -27.84 8.20
N LEU A 18 -6.81 -27.22 9.33
CA LEU A 18 -7.72 -26.28 10.01
C LEU A 18 -7.88 -24.96 9.25
N LEU A 19 -6.78 -24.35 8.80
CA LEU A 19 -6.80 -23.09 8.05
C LEU A 19 -7.17 -23.29 6.58
N GLY A 20 -6.94 -24.49 6.03
CA GLY A 20 -7.30 -24.85 4.65
C GLY A 20 -8.79 -25.13 4.46
N ASN A 21 -9.57 -25.23 5.54
CA ASN A 21 -11.02 -25.44 5.46
C ASN A 21 -11.73 -24.16 5.03
N LYS A 22 -11.80 -23.97 3.71
CA LYS A 22 -12.38 -22.76 3.09
C LYS A 22 -13.83 -22.54 3.47
N THR A 23 -14.62 -23.61 3.54
CA THR A 23 -16.05 -23.54 3.90
C THR A 23 -16.23 -22.97 5.29
N PHE A 24 -15.45 -23.44 6.26
CA PHE A 24 -15.55 -22.96 7.63
C PHE A 24 -15.15 -21.48 7.75
N ILE A 25 -14.02 -21.09 7.14
CA ILE A 25 -13.47 -19.72 7.28
C ILE A 25 -14.26 -18.69 6.48
N TYR A 26 -14.68 -19.03 5.25
CA TYR A 26 -15.28 -18.03 4.34
C TYR A 26 -16.81 -18.01 4.38
N GLU A 27 -17.46 -19.12 4.68
CA GLU A 27 -18.91 -19.22 4.68
C GLU A 27 -19.53 -18.96 6.06
N THR A 28 -18.90 -19.45 7.14
CA THR A 28 -19.45 -19.27 8.49
C THR A 28 -19.09 -17.92 9.10
N GLU A 29 -18.12 -17.20 8.53
CA GLU A 29 -17.55 -15.94 9.08
C GLU A 29 -17.13 -16.06 10.58
N ARG A 30 -16.89 -17.28 11.07
CA ARG A 30 -16.41 -17.55 12.43
C ARG A 30 -14.90 -17.68 12.41
N HIS A 31 -14.22 -16.71 13.06
CA HIS A 31 -12.75 -16.59 13.02
C HIS A 31 -12.10 -16.83 14.37
N ASN A 32 -12.87 -17.39 15.33
CA ASN A 32 -12.36 -17.73 16.66
C ASN A 32 -11.27 -18.80 16.54
N GLY A 33 -10.14 -18.58 17.19
CA GLY A 33 -9.02 -19.51 17.20
C GLY A 33 -8.04 -19.37 16.03
N ILE A 34 -8.34 -18.56 15.01
CA ILE A 34 -7.40 -18.35 13.87
C ILE A 34 -6.16 -17.59 14.33
N ALA A 35 -6.33 -16.54 15.14
CA ALA A 35 -5.20 -15.75 15.65
C ALA A 35 -4.25 -16.63 16.46
N GLU A 36 -4.78 -17.44 17.35
CA GLU A 36 -4.02 -18.35 18.22
C GLU A 36 -3.30 -19.42 17.40
N LEU A 37 -3.96 -19.98 16.37
CA LEU A 37 -3.31 -20.92 15.44
C LEU A 37 -2.19 -20.29 14.65
N LEU A 38 -2.35 -19.04 14.21
CA LEU A 38 -1.30 -18.30 13.48
C LEU A 38 -0.14 -17.95 14.42
N GLU A 39 -0.38 -17.67 15.68
CA GLU A 39 0.65 -17.43 16.68
C GLU A 39 1.52 -18.69 16.91
N ILE A 40 0.87 -19.86 17.07
CA ILE A 40 1.56 -21.14 17.14
C ILE A 40 2.35 -21.40 15.85
N LEU A 41 1.74 -21.13 14.69
CA LEU A 41 2.37 -21.27 13.39
C LEU A 41 3.62 -20.38 13.25
N GLY A 42 3.54 -19.10 13.68
CA GLY A 42 4.69 -18.19 13.68
C GLY A 42 5.89 -18.76 14.45
N SER A 43 5.63 -19.34 15.61
CA SER A 43 6.66 -20.03 16.41
C SER A 43 7.23 -21.26 15.69
N ILE A 44 6.41 -22.00 14.95
CA ILE A 44 6.84 -23.16 14.16
C ILE A 44 7.70 -22.73 12.96
N ILE A 45 7.28 -21.66 12.23
CA ILE A 45 8.00 -21.12 11.06
C ILE A 45 9.40 -20.68 11.45
N ASN A 46 9.56 -20.01 12.59
CA ASN A 46 10.86 -19.60 13.11
C ASN A 46 11.84 -20.78 13.24
N GLY A 47 11.32 -21.96 13.57
CA GLY A 47 12.10 -23.17 13.71
C GLY A 47 12.27 -24.00 12.41
N PHE A 48 11.85 -23.50 11.24
CA PHE A 48 12.04 -24.24 9.99
C PHE A 48 13.51 -24.31 9.60
N ALA A 49 13.92 -25.50 9.16
CA ALA A 49 15.22 -25.69 8.55
C ALA A 49 15.25 -25.10 7.13
N LEU A 50 16.41 -24.58 6.74
CA LEU A 50 16.67 -24.09 5.40
C LEU A 50 17.37 -25.18 4.55
N PRO A 51 17.06 -25.26 3.25
CA PRO A 51 16.05 -24.50 2.51
C PRO A 51 14.62 -24.92 2.86
N LEU A 52 13.64 -24.03 2.63
CA LEU A 52 12.23 -24.34 2.85
C LEU A 52 11.77 -25.47 1.91
N LYS A 53 10.97 -26.39 2.47
CA LYS A 53 10.35 -27.47 1.67
C LYS A 53 9.25 -26.88 0.77
N GLU A 54 9.02 -27.52 -0.37
CA GLU A 54 7.94 -27.12 -1.29
C GLU A 54 6.55 -27.13 -0.64
N GLU A 55 6.30 -28.08 0.28
CA GLU A 55 5.05 -28.13 1.06
C GLU A 55 4.81 -26.81 1.82
N HIS A 56 5.85 -26.21 2.42
CA HIS A 56 5.76 -24.95 3.17
C HIS A 56 5.47 -23.77 2.24
N LYS A 57 6.09 -23.73 1.07
CA LYS A 57 5.84 -22.68 0.05
C LYS A 57 4.42 -22.75 -0.47
N VAL A 58 3.94 -23.97 -0.78
CA VAL A 58 2.56 -24.21 -1.21
C VAL A 58 1.57 -23.79 -0.12
N PHE A 59 1.86 -24.10 1.14
CA PHE A 59 1.05 -23.69 2.28
C PHE A 59 0.94 -22.15 2.39
N LEU A 60 2.06 -21.44 2.29
CA LEU A 60 2.05 -19.97 2.28
C LEU A 60 1.11 -19.41 1.19
N ILE A 61 1.26 -19.90 -0.04
CA ILE A 61 0.55 -19.33 -1.19
C ILE A 61 -0.93 -19.76 -1.25
N LYS A 62 -1.22 -21.03 -0.90
CA LYS A 62 -2.58 -21.58 -1.07
C LYS A 62 -3.45 -21.48 0.17
N VAL A 63 -2.86 -21.35 1.36
CA VAL A 63 -3.59 -21.29 2.63
C VAL A 63 -3.46 -19.94 3.31
N LEU A 64 -2.25 -19.50 3.63
CA LEU A 64 -2.07 -18.24 4.38
C LEU A 64 -2.46 -17.00 3.58
N LEU A 65 -1.96 -16.88 2.37
CA LEU A 65 -2.22 -15.71 1.55
C LEU A 65 -3.74 -15.49 1.26
N PRO A 66 -4.55 -16.51 0.95
CA PRO A 66 -6.00 -16.35 0.81
C PRO A 66 -6.74 -15.89 2.06
N LEU A 67 -6.20 -16.03 3.27
CA LEU A 67 -6.83 -15.52 4.50
C LEU A 67 -7.05 -14.00 4.47
N HIS A 68 -6.29 -13.28 3.66
CA HIS A 68 -6.50 -11.84 3.44
C HIS A 68 -7.84 -11.48 2.79
N LYS A 69 -8.55 -12.43 2.19
CA LYS A 69 -9.86 -12.16 1.56
C LYS A 69 -10.97 -11.90 2.57
N VAL A 70 -10.84 -12.42 3.78
CA VAL A 70 -11.88 -12.39 4.80
C VAL A 70 -12.23 -10.94 5.19
N LYS A 71 -13.52 -10.66 5.38
CA LYS A 71 -14.00 -9.31 5.74
C LYS A 71 -13.48 -8.86 7.11
N THR A 72 -13.46 -9.76 8.07
CA THR A 72 -13.04 -9.52 9.46
C THR A 72 -11.55 -9.80 9.69
N LEU A 73 -10.71 -9.54 8.70
CA LEU A 73 -9.27 -9.73 8.76
C LEU A 73 -8.62 -9.12 10.01
N SER A 74 -9.17 -8.01 10.51
CA SER A 74 -8.66 -7.29 11.68
C SER A 74 -8.50 -8.15 12.93
N VAL A 75 -9.23 -9.26 13.03
CA VAL A 75 -9.18 -10.17 14.20
C VAL A 75 -7.83 -10.88 14.32
N TYR A 76 -7.19 -11.20 13.19
CA TYR A 76 -5.96 -12.01 13.15
C TYR A 76 -4.87 -11.46 12.20
N HIS A 77 -5.07 -10.28 11.65
CA HIS A 77 -4.12 -9.69 10.70
C HIS A 77 -2.68 -9.56 11.23
N PRO A 78 -2.45 -9.11 12.49
CA PRO A 78 -1.08 -8.99 13.00
C PRO A 78 -0.32 -10.33 12.99
N GLN A 79 -0.99 -11.41 13.39
CA GLN A 79 -0.40 -12.75 13.42
C GLN A 79 -0.17 -13.29 12.01
N LEU A 80 -1.09 -13.00 11.08
CA LEU A 80 -0.96 -13.40 9.68
C LEU A 80 0.22 -12.68 9.00
N ALA A 81 0.32 -11.36 9.15
CA ALA A 81 1.40 -10.56 8.61
C ALA A 81 2.76 -11.02 9.17
N TYR A 82 2.83 -11.26 10.48
CA TYR A 82 4.03 -11.82 11.10
C TYR A 82 4.45 -13.16 10.47
N CYS A 83 3.52 -14.10 10.29
CA CYS A 83 3.81 -15.38 9.65
C CYS A 83 4.36 -15.21 8.23
N ILE A 84 3.78 -14.27 7.46
CA ILE A 84 4.24 -14.01 6.08
C ILE A 84 5.64 -13.44 6.09
N VAL A 85 5.92 -12.43 6.90
CA VAL A 85 7.27 -11.83 7.03
C VAL A 85 8.29 -12.90 7.40
N GLN A 86 7.96 -13.79 8.35
CA GLN A 86 8.85 -14.89 8.75
C GLN A 86 9.14 -15.87 7.61
N PHE A 87 8.18 -16.13 6.72
CA PHE A 87 8.44 -16.92 5.52
C PHE A 87 9.41 -16.23 4.56
N LEU A 88 9.22 -14.91 4.35
CA LEU A 88 10.04 -14.12 3.43
C LEU A 88 11.48 -13.95 3.93
N GLU A 89 11.69 -13.82 5.24
CA GLU A 89 13.03 -13.82 5.84
C GLU A 89 13.78 -15.14 5.59
N LYS A 90 13.06 -16.27 5.48
CA LYS A 90 13.66 -17.57 5.23
C LYS A 90 13.90 -17.87 3.75
N ASP A 91 13.04 -17.35 2.88
CA ASP A 91 13.16 -17.54 1.43
C ASP A 91 12.68 -16.28 0.69
N PRO A 92 13.62 -15.34 0.37
CA PRO A 92 13.30 -14.10 -0.35
C PRO A 92 12.62 -14.32 -1.70
N SER A 93 12.81 -15.49 -2.35
CA SER A 93 12.17 -15.77 -3.64
C SER A 93 10.64 -15.82 -3.59
N LEU A 94 10.07 -15.98 -2.39
CA LEU A 94 8.61 -15.96 -2.16
C LEU A 94 8.02 -14.54 -2.14
N THR A 95 8.85 -13.51 -2.13
CA THR A 95 8.41 -12.11 -2.05
C THR A 95 7.54 -11.70 -3.24
N GLN A 96 7.97 -12.04 -4.46
CA GLN A 96 7.20 -11.72 -5.66
C GLN A 96 5.80 -12.35 -5.65
N PRO A 97 5.61 -13.68 -5.45
CA PRO A 97 4.27 -14.29 -5.42
C PRO A 97 3.42 -13.76 -4.26
N VAL A 98 4.00 -13.44 -3.11
CA VAL A 98 3.28 -12.88 -1.97
C VAL A 98 2.75 -11.47 -2.29
N ILE A 99 3.61 -10.56 -2.76
CA ILE A 99 3.18 -9.20 -3.13
C ILE A 99 2.13 -9.23 -4.23
N MET A 100 2.33 -10.04 -5.27
CA MET A 100 1.33 -10.16 -6.35
C MET A 100 0.00 -10.71 -5.84
N GLY A 101 0.03 -11.59 -4.86
CA GLY A 101 -1.16 -12.10 -4.19
C GLY A 101 -1.86 -11.04 -3.35
N LEU A 102 -1.15 -10.26 -2.56
CA LEU A 102 -1.70 -9.12 -1.80
C LEU A 102 -2.33 -8.10 -2.74
N LEU A 103 -1.65 -7.73 -3.82
CA LEU A 103 -2.18 -6.81 -4.83
C LEU A 103 -3.45 -7.35 -5.51
N LYS A 104 -3.54 -8.67 -5.73
CA LYS A 104 -4.73 -9.33 -6.26
C LYS A 104 -5.91 -9.28 -5.29
N TYR A 105 -5.66 -9.38 -3.99
CA TYR A 105 -6.68 -9.37 -2.94
C TYR A 105 -6.93 -7.98 -2.36
N TRP A 106 -6.35 -6.94 -2.97
CA TRP A 106 -6.46 -5.56 -2.48
C TRP A 106 -7.92 -5.16 -2.26
N PRO A 107 -8.28 -4.70 -1.06
CA PRO A 107 -9.65 -4.28 -0.76
C PRO A 107 -9.99 -3.00 -1.53
N LYS A 108 -11.11 -2.99 -2.26
CA LYS A 108 -11.52 -1.82 -3.07
C LYS A 108 -12.48 -0.89 -2.34
N THR A 109 -13.17 -1.39 -1.32
CA THR A 109 -14.29 -0.68 -0.68
C THR A 109 -14.21 -0.64 0.85
N HIS A 110 -13.09 -1.08 1.42
CA HIS A 110 -12.93 -1.19 2.88
C HIS A 110 -11.62 -0.54 3.31
N SER A 111 -11.66 0.77 3.58
CA SER A 111 -10.48 1.59 3.89
C SER A 111 -9.68 1.11 5.12
N PRO A 112 -10.28 0.68 6.25
CA PRO A 112 -9.51 0.13 7.36
C PRO A 112 -8.68 -1.09 6.96
N LYS A 113 -9.21 -1.93 6.08
CA LYS A 113 -8.49 -3.09 5.55
C LYS A 113 -7.38 -2.69 4.60
N GLU A 114 -7.56 -1.62 3.79
CA GLU A 114 -6.48 -1.05 2.98
C GLU A 114 -5.31 -0.57 3.84
N VAL A 115 -5.59 0.07 4.97
CA VAL A 115 -4.56 0.51 5.92
C VAL A 115 -3.78 -0.68 6.49
N MET A 116 -4.47 -1.80 6.79
CA MET A 116 -3.80 -3.03 7.24
C MET A 116 -2.86 -3.59 6.17
N PHE A 117 -3.32 -3.64 4.91
CA PHE A 117 -2.48 -4.07 3.78
C PHE A 117 -1.26 -3.17 3.58
N LEU A 118 -1.43 -1.86 3.75
CA LEU A 118 -0.30 -0.92 3.70
C LEU A 118 0.69 -1.14 4.85
N ASN A 119 0.20 -1.45 6.06
CA ASN A 119 1.08 -1.78 7.18
C ASN A 119 1.91 -3.03 6.89
N GLU A 120 1.26 -4.09 6.45
CA GLU A 120 1.91 -5.36 6.12
C GLU A 120 2.90 -5.21 4.95
N LEU A 121 2.53 -4.46 3.90
CA LEU A 121 3.45 -4.19 2.79
C LEU A 121 4.72 -3.45 3.23
N GLU A 122 4.63 -2.52 4.18
CA GLU A 122 5.81 -1.86 4.71
C GLU A 122 6.72 -2.85 5.44
N GLU A 123 6.14 -3.73 6.28
CA GLU A 123 6.90 -4.78 6.97
C GLU A 123 7.57 -5.76 5.98
N ILE A 124 6.89 -6.11 4.89
CA ILE A 124 7.45 -6.93 3.82
C ILE A 124 8.59 -6.20 3.11
N LEU A 125 8.42 -4.90 2.83
CA LEU A 125 9.45 -4.09 2.19
C LEU A 125 10.71 -3.96 3.05
N ASP A 126 10.58 -3.90 4.37
CA ASP A 126 11.70 -3.83 5.31
C ASP A 126 12.64 -5.05 5.27
N VAL A 127 12.11 -6.21 4.92
CA VAL A 127 12.88 -7.47 4.83
C VAL A 127 13.20 -7.88 3.39
N MET A 128 12.73 -7.09 2.41
CA MET A 128 12.86 -7.40 1.00
C MET A 128 14.26 -7.10 0.47
N GLU A 129 14.84 -8.04 -0.27
CA GLU A 129 16.10 -7.82 -1.00
C GLU A 129 15.89 -6.90 -2.21
N PRO A 130 16.88 -6.03 -2.57
CA PRO A 130 16.77 -5.12 -3.72
C PRO A 130 16.47 -5.82 -5.05
N VAL A 131 16.98 -7.03 -5.25
CA VAL A 131 16.74 -7.83 -6.46
C VAL A 131 15.27 -8.25 -6.57
N GLU A 132 14.64 -8.64 -5.46
CA GLU A 132 13.23 -8.99 -5.42
C GLU A 132 12.34 -7.74 -5.56
N PHE A 133 12.77 -6.60 -5.01
CA PHE A 133 12.08 -5.32 -5.15
C PHE A 133 11.91 -4.93 -6.62
N GLN A 134 12.96 -5.06 -7.44
CA GLN A 134 12.90 -4.73 -8.87
C GLN A 134 11.83 -5.51 -9.62
N LYS A 135 11.54 -6.75 -9.22
CA LYS A 135 10.51 -7.59 -9.87
C LYS A 135 9.07 -7.11 -9.59
N VAL A 136 8.86 -6.45 -8.47
CA VAL A 136 7.52 -6.07 -7.97
C VAL A 136 7.26 -4.56 -7.94
N MET A 137 8.29 -3.72 -8.07
CA MET A 137 8.16 -2.27 -7.91
C MET A 137 7.08 -1.63 -8.80
N VAL A 138 6.96 -2.04 -10.06
CA VAL A 138 5.99 -1.44 -11.00
C VAL A 138 4.54 -1.69 -10.56
N PRO A 139 4.05 -2.93 -10.36
CA PRO A 139 2.70 -3.17 -9.90
C PRO A 139 2.45 -2.61 -8.49
N LEU A 140 3.44 -2.65 -7.61
CA LEU A 140 3.37 -2.13 -6.25
C LEU A 140 3.15 -0.61 -6.25
N PHE A 141 3.99 0.15 -6.95
CA PHE A 141 3.88 1.61 -6.97
C PHE A 141 2.68 2.11 -7.77
N LYS A 142 2.17 1.36 -8.76
CA LYS A 142 0.86 1.63 -9.35
C LYS A 142 -0.29 1.53 -8.33
N GLN A 143 -0.21 0.59 -7.41
CA GLN A 143 -1.20 0.48 -6.34
C GLN A 143 -1.02 1.58 -5.28
N LEU A 144 0.22 1.89 -4.89
CA LEU A 144 0.51 3.01 -3.97
C LEU A 144 0.04 4.36 -4.54
N ALA A 145 0.20 4.60 -5.84
CA ALA A 145 -0.32 5.80 -6.51
C ALA A 145 -1.84 5.93 -6.37
N LYS A 146 -2.58 4.80 -6.44
CA LYS A 146 -4.02 4.79 -6.16
C LYS A 146 -4.34 5.09 -4.70
N CYS A 147 -3.54 4.55 -3.76
CA CYS A 147 -3.72 4.80 -2.33
C CYS A 147 -3.45 6.27 -1.97
N VAL A 148 -2.42 6.89 -2.54
CA VAL A 148 -2.15 8.32 -2.39
C VAL A 148 -3.31 9.18 -2.92
N SER A 149 -4.01 8.71 -3.95
CA SER A 149 -5.17 9.40 -4.53
C SER A 149 -6.50 9.00 -3.85
N SER A 150 -6.45 8.24 -2.76
CA SER A 150 -7.66 7.81 -2.04
C SER A 150 -8.35 9.01 -1.37
N PRO A 151 -9.69 9.13 -1.47
CA PRO A 151 -10.43 10.14 -0.72
C PRO A 151 -10.42 9.90 0.79
N HIS A 152 -10.06 8.69 1.23
CA HIS A 152 -9.93 8.34 2.64
C HIS A 152 -8.53 8.74 3.13
N PHE A 153 -8.48 9.77 4.00
CA PHE A 153 -7.21 10.39 4.40
C PHE A 153 -6.22 9.41 5.07
N GLN A 154 -6.70 8.45 5.88
CA GLN A 154 -5.81 7.47 6.53
C GLN A 154 -5.12 6.54 5.53
N VAL A 155 -5.78 6.20 4.41
CA VAL A 155 -5.17 5.39 3.34
C VAL A 155 -4.08 6.20 2.64
N ALA A 156 -4.39 7.44 2.26
CA ALA A 156 -3.44 8.34 1.62
C ALA A 156 -2.24 8.65 2.55
N GLU A 157 -2.52 8.97 3.80
CA GLU A 157 -1.51 9.22 4.82
C GLU A 157 -0.58 8.02 5.00
N ARG A 158 -1.16 6.82 5.18
CA ARG A 158 -0.38 5.60 5.40
C ARG A 158 0.50 5.25 4.20
N ALA A 159 -0.01 5.43 2.99
CA ALA A 159 0.78 5.25 1.77
C ALA A 159 1.95 6.24 1.69
N LEU A 160 1.75 7.49 2.10
CA LEU A 160 2.78 8.53 2.10
C LEU A 160 3.84 8.36 3.20
N TYR A 161 3.55 7.64 4.28
CA TYR A 161 4.54 7.35 5.32
C TYR A 161 5.67 6.44 4.86
N TYR A 162 5.57 5.75 3.75
CA TYR A 162 6.67 4.96 3.17
C TYR A 162 7.91 5.82 2.87
N TRP A 163 7.72 7.11 2.58
CA TRP A 163 8.81 8.07 2.38
C TRP A 163 9.55 8.45 3.67
N ASN A 164 9.06 8.06 4.84
CA ASN A 164 9.72 8.25 6.12
C ASN A 164 10.58 7.04 6.55
N ASN A 165 10.53 5.95 5.80
CA ASN A 165 11.30 4.74 6.08
C ASN A 165 12.62 4.80 5.30
N GLU A 166 13.75 4.81 6.03
CA GLU A 166 15.07 4.97 5.45
C GLU A 166 15.46 3.86 4.47
N TYR A 167 15.08 2.60 4.79
CA TYR A 167 15.37 1.47 3.90
C TYR A 167 14.55 1.55 2.62
N ILE A 168 13.25 1.84 2.71
CA ILE A 168 12.39 2.04 1.55
C ILE A 168 12.92 3.22 0.72
N MET A 169 13.39 4.29 1.35
CA MET A 169 13.99 5.43 0.66
C MET A 169 15.25 5.05 -0.12
N SER A 170 16.09 4.15 0.39
CA SER A 170 17.25 3.66 -0.37
C SER A 170 16.81 2.90 -1.64
N LEU A 171 15.81 2.01 -1.52
CA LEU A 171 15.23 1.29 -2.66
C LEU A 171 14.61 2.22 -3.69
N LEU A 172 13.92 3.28 -3.23
CA LEU A 172 13.35 4.32 -4.09
C LEU A 172 14.42 5.10 -4.86
N THR A 173 15.49 5.46 -4.18
CA THR A 173 16.59 6.24 -4.78
C THR A 173 17.28 5.46 -5.89
N GLU A 174 17.58 4.19 -5.66
CA GLU A 174 18.19 3.32 -6.68
C GLU A 174 17.29 3.09 -7.90
N ASN A 175 15.97 3.10 -7.71
CA ASN A 175 15.00 2.79 -8.75
C ASN A 175 14.13 4.01 -9.16
N ALA A 176 14.58 5.23 -8.85
CA ALA A 176 13.83 6.47 -9.06
C ALA A 176 13.39 6.67 -10.52
N ALA A 177 14.20 6.23 -11.48
CA ALA A 177 13.91 6.34 -12.92
C ALA A 177 12.61 5.60 -13.32
N VAL A 178 12.25 4.54 -12.62
CA VAL A 178 11.03 3.76 -12.89
C VAL A 178 9.88 4.22 -12.00
N ILE A 179 10.16 4.52 -10.75
CA ILE A 179 9.14 4.79 -9.73
C ILE A 179 8.57 6.19 -9.85
N LEU A 180 9.42 7.21 -10.08
CA LEU A 180 8.98 8.60 -10.15
C LEU A 180 7.94 8.83 -11.27
N PRO A 181 8.10 8.34 -12.51
CA PRO A 181 7.07 8.49 -13.53
C PRO A 181 5.72 7.87 -13.17
N ILE A 182 5.71 6.83 -12.33
CA ILE A 182 4.47 6.16 -11.87
C ILE A 182 3.79 6.98 -10.78
N MET A 183 4.56 7.51 -9.82
CA MET A 183 4.04 8.22 -8.66
C MET A 183 3.73 9.69 -8.93
N PHE A 184 4.49 10.33 -9.83
CA PHE A 184 4.40 11.77 -10.07
C PHE A 184 2.99 12.26 -10.40
N PRO A 185 2.23 11.63 -11.32
CA PRO A 185 0.87 12.08 -11.63
C PRO A 185 -0.07 12.08 -10.43
N ALA A 186 0.02 11.04 -9.59
CA ALA A 186 -0.80 10.92 -8.40
C ALA A 186 -0.41 11.96 -7.33
N LEU A 187 0.88 12.13 -7.07
CA LEU A 187 1.38 13.12 -6.14
C LEU A 187 1.00 14.53 -6.60
N TYR A 188 1.34 14.89 -7.84
CA TYR A 188 1.13 16.23 -8.36
C TYR A 188 -0.35 16.63 -8.40
N LYS A 189 -1.24 15.71 -8.82
CA LYS A 189 -2.68 15.95 -8.83
C LYS A 189 -3.20 16.28 -7.42
N ASN A 190 -2.78 15.52 -6.42
CA ASN A 190 -3.33 15.61 -5.07
C ASN A 190 -2.69 16.71 -4.20
N THR A 191 -1.69 17.46 -4.70
CA THR A 191 -1.12 18.62 -3.98
C THR A 191 -2.16 19.69 -3.63
N LYS A 192 -3.22 19.83 -4.44
CA LYS A 192 -4.26 20.84 -4.24
C LYS A 192 -5.68 20.25 -4.20
N THR A 193 -5.88 19.04 -4.71
CA THR A 193 -7.22 18.46 -4.85
C THR A 193 -7.66 17.63 -3.65
N HIS A 194 -6.73 17.18 -2.82
CA HIS A 194 -7.10 16.42 -1.63
C HIS A 194 -7.73 17.34 -0.59
N TRP A 195 -8.85 16.94 0.02
CA TRP A 195 -9.60 17.75 0.99
C TRP A 195 -8.86 17.96 2.32
N ASN A 196 -7.95 17.08 2.70
CA ASN A 196 -7.21 17.15 3.95
C ASN A 196 -5.84 17.82 3.74
N LYS A 197 -5.62 18.95 4.40
CA LYS A 197 -4.37 19.72 4.32
C LYS A 197 -3.13 18.98 4.81
N THR A 198 -3.27 18.05 5.76
CA THR A 198 -2.13 17.24 6.24
C THR A 198 -1.57 16.40 5.10
N ILE A 199 -2.43 15.88 4.22
CA ILE A 199 -2.01 15.11 3.04
C ILE A 199 -1.23 15.98 2.06
N HIS A 200 -1.60 17.26 1.87
CA HIS A 200 -0.83 18.17 1.04
C HIS A 200 0.62 18.27 1.52
N GLY A 201 0.84 18.48 2.83
CA GLY A 201 2.17 18.56 3.40
C GLY A 201 3.01 17.28 3.19
N LEU A 202 2.38 16.10 3.37
CA LEU A 202 3.04 14.81 3.11
C LEU A 202 3.42 14.65 1.64
N ILE A 203 2.53 15.04 0.73
CA ILE A 203 2.79 15.01 -0.71
C ILE A 203 3.94 15.94 -1.08
N TYR A 204 3.96 17.16 -0.56
CA TYR A 204 5.06 18.11 -0.82
C TYR A 204 6.39 17.57 -0.31
N ASN A 205 6.39 16.89 0.85
CA ASN A 205 7.58 16.24 1.36
C ASN A 205 8.06 15.13 0.40
N ALA A 206 7.17 14.27 -0.08
CA ALA A 206 7.52 13.22 -1.03
C ALA A 206 8.04 13.80 -2.37
N LEU A 207 7.40 14.86 -2.89
CA LEU A 207 7.86 15.55 -4.11
C LEU A 207 9.25 16.17 -3.93
N LYS A 208 9.50 16.80 -2.77
CA LYS A 208 10.81 17.36 -2.41
C LYS A 208 11.89 16.28 -2.43
N LEU A 209 11.65 15.13 -1.78
CA LEU A 209 12.58 14.02 -1.76
C LEU A 209 12.87 13.51 -3.17
N PHE A 210 11.87 13.35 -4.03
CA PHE A 210 12.08 12.98 -5.43
C PHE A 210 12.88 14.03 -6.21
N MET A 211 12.65 15.31 -5.97
CA MET A 211 13.40 16.39 -6.59
C MET A 211 14.87 16.38 -6.16
N GLU A 212 15.15 16.11 -4.88
CA GLU A 212 16.50 15.98 -4.33
C GLU A 212 17.23 14.75 -4.90
N MET A 213 16.52 13.63 -5.11
CA MET A 213 17.09 12.42 -5.72
C MET A 213 17.55 12.63 -7.17
N ASN A 214 16.70 13.25 -8.00
CA ASN A 214 16.98 13.45 -9.42
C ASN A 214 16.17 14.61 -10.00
N HIS A 215 16.75 15.81 -9.95
CA HIS A 215 16.12 17.04 -10.41
C HIS A 215 15.74 17.00 -11.90
N LYS A 216 16.64 16.47 -12.76
CA LYS A 216 16.39 16.39 -14.20
C LYS A 216 15.18 15.51 -14.53
N LEU A 217 15.13 14.32 -13.94
CA LEU A 217 14.01 13.39 -14.13
C LEU A 217 12.70 13.97 -13.58
N PHE A 218 12.77 14.70 -12.47
CA PHE A 218 11.61 15.39 -11.91
C PHE A 218 11.04 16.43 -12.87
N ASP A 219 11.90 17.24 -13.50
CA ASP A 219 11.50 18.24 -14.50
C ASP A 219 10.89 17.58 -15.74
N GLU A 220 11.49 16.50 -16.23
CA GLU A 220 10.95 15.72 -17.35
C GLU A 220 9.55 15.16 -17.03
N CYS A 221 9.35 14.61 -15.83
CA CYS A 221 8.04 14.13 -15.37
C CYS A 221 7.03 15.26 -15.27
N SER A 222 7.43 16.43 -14.77
CA SER A 222 6.59 17.61 -14.66
C SER A 222 6.12 18.11 -16.02
N GLN A 223 7.03 18.21 -16.98
CA GLN A 223 6.72 18.62 -18.35
C GLN A 223 5.78 17.63 -19.04
N LYS A 224 6.08 16.33 -18.91
CA LYS A 224 5.25 15.26 -19.47
C LYS A 224 3.83 15.30 -18.90
N TYR A 225 3.68 15.46 -17.59
CA TYR A 225 2.38 15.58 -16.95
C TYR A 225 1.57 16.76 -17.47
N LYS A 226 2.20 17.94 -17.62
CA LYS A 226 1.54 19.14 -18.16
C LYS A 226 1.06 18.90 -19.61
N LEU A 227 1.90 18.27 -20.42
CA LEU A 227 1.55 17.94 -21.81
C LEU A 227 0.38 16.95 -21.88
N GLU A 228 0.39 15.92 -21.03
CA GLU A 228 -0.70 14.93 -20.95
C GLU A 228 -2.01 15.60 -20.51
N LYS A 229 -1.97 16.50 -19.53
CA LYS A 229 -3.13 17.27 -19.08
C LYS A 229 -3.67 18.19 -20.17
N GLN A 230 -2.80 18.83 -20.93
CA GLN A 230 -3.23 19.66 -22.07
C GLN A 230 -3.94 18.82 -23.14
N LYS A 231 -3.37 17.66 -23.48
CA LYS A 231 -4.01 16.72 -24.42
C LYS A 231 -5.36 16.20 -23.92
N GLU A 232 -5.49 15.98 -22.60
CA GLU A 232 -6.76 15.57 -22.00
C GLU A 232 -7.82 16.68 -22.11
N LYS A 233 -7.46 17.94 -21.84
CA LYS A 233 -8.33 19.11 -22.04
C LYS A 233 -8.75 19.27 -23.50
N ASP A 234 -7.83 19.12 -24.42
CA ASP A 234 -8.12 19.20 -25.85
C ASP A 234 -9.09 18.11 -26.30
N LYS A 235 -8.90 16.86 -25.86
CA LYS A 235 -9.84 15.76 -26.12
C LYS A 235 -11.23 16.01 -25.54
N LEU A 236 -11.32 16.58 -24.34
CA LEU A 236 -12.61 16.94 -23.74
C LEU A 236 -13.31 18.00 -24.59
N ARG A 237 -12.62 19.05 -24.96
CA ARG A 237 -13.15 20.12 -25.82
C ARG A 237 -13.63 19.60 -27.19
N ASP A 238 -12.83 18.71 -27.81
CA ASP A 238 -13.22 18.07 -29.08
C ASP A 238 -14.48 17.21 -28.92
N ARG A 239 -14.58 16.46 -27.83
CA ARG A 239 -15.77 15.67 -27.48
C ARG A 239 -16.98 16.57 -27.30
N ASP A 240 -16.88 17.65 -26.58
CA ASP A 240 -17.97 18.59 -26.32
C ASP A 240 -18.40 19.30 -27.62
N SER A 241 -17.44 19.68 -28.47
CA SER A 241 -17.75 20.22 -29.78
C SER A 241 -18.47 19.19 -30.68
N ALA A 242 -18.11 17.91 -30.60
CA ALA A 242 -18.78 16.85 -31.31
C ALA A 242 -20.22 16.65 -30.80
N TRP A 243 -20.44 16.68 -29.50
CA TRP A 243 -21.78 16.63 -28.90
C TRP A 243 -22.64 17.81 -29.31
N THR A 244 -22.11 19.02 -29.29
CA THR A 244 -22.82 20.24 -29.74
C THR A 244 -23.26 20.13 -31.21
N LYS A 245 -22.39 19.57 -32.08
CA LYS A 245 -22.75 19.30 -33.50
C LYS A 245 -23.86 18.26 -33.63
N ILE A 246 -23.82 17.18 -32.84
CA ILE A 246 -24.86 16.15 -32.84
C ILE A 246 -26.19 16.75 -32.37
N GLU A 247 -26.15 17.53 -31.31
CA GLU A 247 -27.34 18.20 -30.76
C GLU A 247 -27.92 19.21 -31.77
N SER A 248 -27.09 20.01 -32.41
CA SER A 248 -27.60 20.95 -33.44
C SER A 248 -28.27 20.23 -34.59
N LYS A 249 -27.79 19.06 -35.03
CA LYS A 249 -28.40 18.21 -36.01
C LYS A 249 -29.70 17.57 -35.52
N ALA A 250 -29.69 17.12 -34.24
CA ALA A 250 -30.88 16.56 -33.63
C ALA A 250 -32.04 17.59 -33.55
N ARG A 251 -31.73 18.82 -33.20
CA ARG A 251 -32.72 19.94 -33.16
C ARG A 251 -33.34 20.26 -34.52
N GLN A 252 -32.66 19.91 -35.61
CA GLN A 252 -33.23 20.06 -36.97
C GLN A 252 -34.23 18.97 -37.32
N ASN A 253 -34.31 17.87 -36.54
CA ASN A 253 -35.28 16.80 -36.74
C ASN A 253 -36.69 17.29 -36.34
N PRO A 254 -37.70 17.15 -37.19
CA PRO A 254 -39.10 17.57 -36.91
C PRO A 254 -39.65 16.96 -35.62
N ASN A 255 -39.28 15.71 -35.31
CA ASN A 255 -39.76 14.98 -34.13
C ASN A 255 -39.02 15.35 -32.84
N TYR A 256 -37.96 16.15 -32.89
CA TYR A 256 -37.15 16.50 -31.72
C TYR A 256 -37.96 17.30 -30.67
N LYS A 257 -38.81 18.21 -31.12
CA LYS A 257 -39.65 19.02 -30.21
C LYS A 257 -40.60 18.17 -29.39
N ALA A 258 -41.21 17.14 -29.99
CA ALA A 258 -42.10 16.21 -29.31
C ALA A 258 -41.33 15.34 -28.28
N PHE A 259 -40.12 14.92 -28.63
CA PHE A 259 -39.22 14.16 -27.74
C PHE A 259 -38.78 15.02 -26.57
N ALA A 260 -38.29 16.24 -26.80
CA ALA A 260 -37.79 17.15 -25.78
C ALA A 260 -38.91 17.58 -24.79
N ALA A 261 -40.14 17.73 -25.26
CA ALA A 261 -41.26 18.05 -24.39
C ALA A 261 -41.64 16.92 -23.40
N ASN A 262 -41.35 15.66 -23.77
CA ASN A 262 -41.64 14.50 -22.93
C ASN A 262 -40.54 14.12 -21.94
N GLN A 263 -39.33 14.71 -22.06
CA GLN A 263 -38.17 14.39 -21.19
C GLN A 263 -37.37 15.68 -20.83
N PRO A 264 -37.94 16.61 -20.08
CA PRO A 264 -37.27 17.88 -19.74
C PRO A 264 -36.03 17.69 -18.85
N GLU A 265 -35.93 16.57 -18.13
CA GLU A 265 -34.79 16.35 -17.19
C GLU A 265 -33.54 15.82 -17.84
N LEU A 266 -33.60 15.28 -19.06
CA LEU A 266 -32.42 14.81 -19.80
C LEU A 266 -31.56 15.98 -20.35
N TYR A 267 -32.06 17.20 -20.23
CA TYR A 267 -31.47 18.40 -20.78
C TYR A 267 -30.98 19.37 -19.68
N ARG A 268 -30.17 18.89 -18.75
CA ARG A 268 -29.33 19.81 -17.97
C ARG A 268 -28.03 19.96 -18.73
N PRO A 269 -27.62 21.20 -19.13
CA PRO A 269 -26.24 21.45 -19.46
C PRO A 269 -25.41 20.89 -18.28
N ILE A 270 -24.44 20.07 -18.56
CA ILE A 270 -23.43 19.74 -17.54
C ILE A 270 -22.68 21.07 -17.37
N ASP A 271 -23.02 21.80 -16.31
CA ASP A 271 -22.21 22.93 -15.85
C ASP A 271 -20.82 22.34 -15.59
N ASN A 272 -19.92 22.52 -16.54
CA ASN A 272 -18.52 22.22 -16.41
C ASN A 272 -17.83 23.28 -15.50
N ASP A 273 -18.48 23.59 -14.37
CA ASP A 273 -17.88 24.27 -13.23
C ASP A 273 -17.01 23.30 -12.38
N ASP A 274 -16.50 22.23 -12.98
CA ASP A 274 -15.21 21.74 -12.57
C ASP A 274 -14.19 22.84 -12.96
N ASP A 275 -14.17 23.86 -12.13
CA ASP A 275 -13.01 24.70 -11.91
C ASP A 275 -11.88 23.74 -11.48
N ASP A 276 -11.30 23.09 -12.50
CA ASP A 276 -10.01 22.44 -12.42
C ASP A 276 -9.06 23.59 -12.10
N GLY A 277 -9.01 23.91 -10.77
CA GLY A 277 -8.19 24.99 -10.22
C GLY A 277 -6.86 24.95 -10.92
N GLY A 278 -6.75 25.84 -11.90
CA GLY A 278 -5.84 25.75 -13.02
C GLY A 278 -4.55 25.10 -12.58
N ALA A 279 -4.07 24.13 -13.33
CA ALA A 279 -2.81 23.43 -13.03
C ALA A 279 -1.72 24.51 -12.84
N ALA A 280 -1.81 25.21 -11.70
CA ALA A 280 -0.91 26.27 -11.31
C ALA A 280 0.46 25.62 -11.30
N ASN A 281 1.37 26.17 -12.08
CA ASN A 281 2.75 25.70 -12.14
C ASN A 281 3.30 25.70 -10.72
N ILE A 282 3.29 24.54 -10.07
CA ILE A 282 3.93 24.37 -8.77
C ILE A 282 5.42 24.51 -9.04
N THR A 283 6.01 25.56 -8.48
CA THR A 283 7.44 25.85 -8.65
C THR A 283 8.25 25.04 -7.61
N ALA A 284 9.52 24.76 -7.91
CA ALA A 284 10.43 24.13 -6.97
C ALA A 284 10.47 24.88 -5.61
N LYS A 285 10.40 26.23 -5.65
CA LYS A 285 10.36 27.07 -4.44
C LYS A 285 9.10 26.84 -3.61
N GLU A 286 7.93 26.69 -4.25
CA GLU A 286 6.69 26.35 -3.54
C GLU A 286 6.78 24.96 -2.89
N ILE A 287 7.34 23.97 -3.59
CA ILE A 287 7.54 22.63 -3.02
C ILE A 287 8.44 22.69 -1.78
N GLU A 288 9.54 23.41 -1.83
CA GLU A 288 10.44 23.58 -0.68
C GLU A 288 9.78 24.30 0.49
N GLN A 289 9.01 25.34 0.22
CA GLN A 289 8.34 26.14 1.25
C GLN A 289 7.26 25.33 1.95
N GLU A 290 6.38 24.73 1.19
CA GLU A 290 5.29 23.88 1.71
C GLU A 290 5.83 22.66 2.47
N ALA A 291 6.90 22.02 1.97
CA ALA A 291 7.55 20.92 2.67
C ALA A 291 8.18 21.35 4.01
N LYS A 292 8.76 22.56 4.08
CA LYS A 292 9.28 23.12 5.35
C LYS A 292 8.15 23.40 6.35
N GLU A 293 7.03 23.94 5.90
CA GLU A 293 5.86 24.20 6.76
C GLU A 293 5.24 22.90 7.26
N ALA A 294 5.12 21.90 6.38
CA ALA A 294 4.65 20.57 6.74
C ALA A 294 5.55 19.90 7.79
N SER A 295 6.87 19.97 7.62
CA SER A 295 7.83 19.40 8.57
C SER A 295 7.73 20.06 9.94
N ARG A 296 7.54 21.38 10.01
CA ARG A 296 7.32 22.10 11.28
C ARG A 296 6.02 21.71 11.97
N THR A 297 4.97 21.41 11.19
CA THR A 297 3.67 20.98 11.72
C THR A 297 3.71 19.54 12.22
N MET A 298 4.44 18.67 11.52
CA MET A 298 4.63 17.27 11.92
C MET A 298 5.46 17.12 13.19
N GLN A 299 6.47 17.97 13.41
CA GLN A 299 7.25 17.96 14.66
C GLN A 299 6.42 18.33 15.89
N LYS A 300 5.31 19.06 15.72
CA LYS A 300 4.36 19.38 16.80
C LYS A 300 3.37 18.24 17.07
N ASN A 301 3.05 17.44 16.07
CA ASN A 301 2.20 16.26 16.21
C ASN A 301 3.11 15.05 16.42
N LYS A 302 2.95 14.35 17.57
CA LYS A 302 3.72 13.11 17.84
C LYS A 302 3.64 12.21 16.62
N PRO A 303 4.77 11.65 16.14
CA PRO A 303 4.78 10.72 15.02
C PRO A 303 3.82 9.57 15.31
N MET A 304 3.01 9.17 14.31
CA MET A 304 2.22 7.95 14.44
C MET A 304 3.19 6.80 14.71
N ILE A 305 3.04 6.18 15.88
CA ILE A 305 3.86 5.05 16.27
C ILE A 305 3.60 3.96 15.23
N ARG A 306 4.66 3.55 14.53
CA ARG A 306 4.64 2.39 13.65
C ARG A 306 4.23 1.18 14.50
N ARG A 307 3.06 0.61 14.24
CA ARG A 307 2.67 -0.66 14.84
C ARG A 307 3.28 -1.76 13.96
N LYS A 308 4.38 -2.32 14.41
CA LYS A 308 4.85 -3.61 13.88
C LYS A 308 3.82 -4.66 14.22
N SER A 309 3.66 -5.67 13.37
CA SER A 309 2.92 -6.88 13.71
C SER A 309 3.69 -7.61 14.81
N GLU A 310 3.20 -7.52 16.04
CA GLU A 310 3.80 -8.12 17.21
C GLU A 310 2.96 -9.31 17.64
N LEU A 311 3.64 -10.41 17.97
CA LEU A 311 3.00 -11.48 18.72
C LEU A 311 2.65 -10.97 20.13
N PRO A 312 1.57 -11.49 20.76
CA PRO A 312 1.23 -11.14 22.12
C PRO A 312 2.43 -11.28 23.06
N HIS A 313 2.63 -10.32 23.95
CA HIS A 313 3.76 -10.24 24.87
C HIS A 313 3.62 -11.26 26.03
N ASP A 314 3.58 -12.54 25.69
CA ASP A 314 3.76 -13.57 26.68
C ASP A 314 5.26 -13.81 26.91
N TYR A 315 5.67 -13.82 28.20
CA TYR A 315 7.08 -13.93 28.59
C TYR A 315 7.78 -15.19 28.02
N SER A 316 7.05 -16.27 27.87
CA SER A 316 7.55 -17.52 27.27
C SER A 316 7.80 -17.37 25.76
N THR A 317 6.92 -16.67 25.06
CA THR A 317 7.02 -16.39 23.61
C THR A 317 8.14 -15.40 23.32
N LEU A 318 8.30 -14.37 24.16
CA LEU A 318 9.43 -13.40 24.06
C LEU A 318 10.78 -14.10 24.28
N ASN A 319 10.93 -14.94 25.29
CA ASN A 319 12.18 -15.70 25.51
C ASN A 319 12.49 -16.69 24.39
N ALA A 320 11.47 -17.30 23.78
CA ALA A 320 11.66 -18.18 22.62
C ALA A 320 12.10 -17.41 21.38
N LEU A 321 11.54 -16.21 21.16
CA LEU A 321 11.88 -15.31 20.04
C LEU A 321 13.26 -14.69 20.20
N GLU A 322 13.65 -14.25 21.42
CA GLU A 322 14.99 -13.69 21.69
C GLU A 322 16.11 -14.68 21.41
N ARG A 323 15.89 -15.97 21.65
CA ARG A 323 16.89 -17.03 21.34
C ARG A 323 17.11 -17.22 19.82
N HIS A 324 16.21 -16.71 18.97
CA HIS A 324 16.24 -16.88 17.52
C HIS A 324 16.46 -15.58 16.75
N LYS A 325 16.54 -14.41 17.43
CA LYS A 325 16.87 -13.12 16.80
C LYS A 325 18.29 -13.13 16.25
N ARG A 326 18.46 -12.54 15.06
CA ARG A 326 19.79 -12.33 14.47
C ARG A 326 20.58 -11.30 15.31
N PRO A 327 21.93 -11.39 15.40
CA PRO A 327 22.75 -10.49 16.23
C PRO A 327 22.58 -8.99 15.93
N ASN A 328 22.15 -8.62 14.74
CA ASN A 328 21.99 -7.22 14.32
C ASN A 328 20.74 -6.53 14.88
N GLU A 329 19.76 -7.28 15.41
CA GLU A 329 18.58 -6.68 16.06
C GLU A 329 18.86 -6.25 17.51
N PHE A 330 19.94 -6.73 18.12
CA PHE A 330 20.33 -6.35 19.49
C PHE A 330 20.88 -4.91 19.60
N LEU A 331 21.30 -4.29 18.50
CA LEU A 331 21.90 -2.94 18.53
C LEU A 331 20.85 -1.82 18.64
N SER A 332 19.60 -2.05 18.25
CA SER A 332 18.54 -1.04 18.34
C SER A 332 17.90 -0.93 19.73
N SER A 333 17.84 -2.01 20.49
CA SER A 333 17.25 -2.01 21.85
C SER A 333 18.21 -1.52 22.94
N ALA A 334 19.52 -1.54 22.71
CA ALA A 334 20.52 -1.04 23.67
C ALA A 334 20.60 0.50 23.72
N ASN A 335 20.18 1.19 22.65
CA ASN A 335 20.19 2.65 22.61
C ASN A 335 18.99 3.30 23.30
N GLU A 336 17.87 2.59 23.46
CA GLU A 336 16.69 3.11 24.19
C GLU A 336 16.84 2.99 25.73
N ALA A 337 17.65 2.03 26.21
CA ALA A 337 17.87 1.85 27.65
C ALA A 337 18.84 2.89 28.27
N ASN A 338 19.70 3.52 27.46
CA ASN A 338 20.69 4.51 27.93
C ASN A 338 20.20 5.97 27.89
N SER A 339 19.00 6.24 27.36
CA SER A 339 18.44 7.60 27.34
C SER A 339 17.56 7.94 28.55
N ASN A 340 17.34 7.01 29.48
CA ASN A 340 16.54 7.22 30.70
C ASN A 340 17.34 7.33 32.00
N VAL A 341 18.68 7.50 31.91
CA VAL A 341 19.53 7.78 33.08
C VAL A 341 20.44 8.96 32.71
N GLN A 342 19.86 10.14 32.73
CA GLN A 342 20.52 11.42 33.06
C GLN A 342 19.46 12.45 33.40
#